data_dcf78ed9b2740acfee847502de8ea50a
#
_entry.id   dcf78ed9b2740acfee847502de8ea50a
#
_cell.length_a   1.000
_cell.length_b   1.000
_cell.length_c   1.000
_cell.angle_alpha   90.00
_cell.angle_beta   90.00
_cell.angle_gamma   90.00
#
_symmetry.space_group_name_H-M   'P 1'
#
loop_
_entity.id
_entity.type
_entity.pdbx_description
1 polymer ?
#
loop_
_entity_poly.entity_id
_entity_poly.type
_entity_poly.pdbx_seq_one_letter_code
_entity_poly.pdbx_strand_id
1 'polypeptide(L)'
;MPLENPFYTAEMQGEFDLVGLGRFELEEGGVIEDLQLAVATYGELNADRSNAILVPTWFSGTHATWWQVYLGAGRALDPASYFIVVVNQIGNGLSTSPHTTDDPAIAMSKFPKVRIGDDVRAQEQLLREHFGIERLALVVGGSMGAQQTWEWAVRYPDKVLRAAPIAGTAQNTPHDFLFTQALMDAITSDPGWNGGEYAAATDVAAGLARHADIWAIMGLSTEFWRSGFWRDIPPVVEGLGWDDFEGFQQNFTRLLFGLMDPNALLSMGWKWQRGDVARHTDGDLAAALGRITAKVFVMPIDEDMFFPPRDCEAEQQLTPGAELRVLHSIAGHFGLFGFEPSYLEEVDQHLRELLETPV
;
A
#
# COMPACT_ATOMS: atom_id res chain seq x y z
N MET A 1 -6.79 1.78 26.46
CA MET A 1 -7.04 3.06 25.77
C MET A 1 -6.13 3.09 24.56
N PRO A 2 -6.58 3.60 23.42
CA PRO A 2 -5.73 3.81 22.24
C PRO A 2 -4.46 4.57 22.61
N LEU A 3 -3.34 4.27 21.91
CA LEU A 3 -2.13 5.06 22.03
C LEU A 3 -2.21 6.23 21.05
N GLU A 4 -1.98 7.43 21.54
CA GLU A 4 -1.87 8.59 20.67
C GLU A 4 -0.55 8.54 19.89
N ASN A 5 -0.65 8.69 18.57
CA ASN A 5 0.50 8.84 17.70
C ASN A 5 0.22 9.97 16.68
N PRO A 6 0.97 11.08 16.75
CA PRO A 6 0.74 12.25 15.90
C PRO A 6 0.84 11.96 14.39
N PHE A 7 1.55 10.91 13.99
CA PHE A 7 1.67 10.52 12.58
C PHE A 7 0.31 10.15 11.96
N TYR A 8 -0.60 9.57 12.75
CA TYR A 8 -1.90 9.07 12.26
C TYR A 8 -3.05 10.05 12.54
N THR A 9 -2.81 11.35 12.44
CA THR A 9 -3.81 12.39 12.65
C THR A 9 -4.15 13.11 11.34
N ALA A 10 -5.31 13.73 11.25
CA ALA A 10 -5.69 14.55 10.10
C ALA A 10 -4.75 15.76 9.89
N GLU A 11 -4.13 16.27 10.96
CA GLU A 11 -3.13 17.33 10.86
C GLU A 11 -1.92 16.89 10.03
N MET A 12 -1.48 15.63 10.19
CA MET A 12 -0.31 15.07 9.50
C MET A 12 -0.65 14.44 8.15
N GLN A 13 -1.82 13.79 8.06
CA GLN A 13 -2.21 12.99 6.88
C GLN A 13 -3.21 13.69 5.96
N GLY A 14 -3.75 14.86 6.35
CA GLY A 14 -4.89 15.46 5.67
C GLY A 14 -6.23 14.83 6.11
N GLU A 15 -7.32 15.39 5.58
CA GLU A 15 -8.68 14.98 5.95
C GLU A 15 -9.01 13.58 5.43
N PHE A 16 -9.72 12.81 6.24
CA PHE A 16 -10.29 11.51 5.91
C PHE A 16 -11.53 11.25 6.77
N ASP A 17 -12.41 10.39 6.27
CA ASP A 17 -13.57 9.92 7.00
C ASP A 17 -13.30 8.54 7.61
N LEU A 18 -13.80 8.29 8.82
CA LEU A 18 -13.90 6.96 9.40
C LEU A 18 -15.26 6.37 9.07
N VAL A 19 -15.30 5.38 8.19
CA VAL A 19 -16.54 4.71 7.77
C VAL A 19 -16.66 3.38 8.50
N GLY A 20 -17.68 3.25 9.34
CA GLY A 20 -17.98 2.03 10.09
C GLY A 20 -18.59 0.95 9.18
N LEU A 21 -18.02 -0.25 9.22
CA LEU A 21 -18.53 -1.44 8.56
C LEU A 21 -19.15 -2.45 9.54
N GLY A 22 -19.11 -2.14 10.84
CA GLY A 22 -19.62 -2.99 11.90
C GLY A 22 -18.81 -4.27 12.10
N ARG A 23 -19.49 -5.35 12.44
CA ARG A 23 -18.88 -6.66 12.73
C ARG A 23 -18.30 -7.29 11.46
N PHE A 24 -16.99 -7.56 11.47
CA PHE A 24 -16.26 -8.09 10.32
C PHE A 24 -15.46 -9.36 10.70
N GLU A 25 -15.74 -10.46 10.00
CA GLU A 25 -15.07 -11.75 10.19
C GLU A 25 -13.83 -11.83 9.29
N LEU A 26 -12.70 -12.27 9.85
CA LEU A 26 -11.42 -12.36 9.17
C LEU A 26 -11.15 -13.75 8.60
N GLU A 27 -10.39 -13.81 7.50
CA GLU A 27 -10.05 -15.08 6.82
C GLU A 27 -9.19 -16.03 7.68
N GLU A 28 -8.37 -15.50 8.57
CA GLU A 28 -7.57 -16.31 9.52
C GLU A 28 -8.33 -16.68 10.79
N GLY A 29 -9.62 -16.40 10.84
CA GLY A 29 -10.42 -16.47 12.04
C GLY A 29 -10.24 -15.22 12.92
N GLY A 30 -11.14 -15.07 13.87
CA GLY A 30 -11.24 -13.83 14.64
C GLY A 30 -12.25 -12.86 14.02
N VAL A 31 -12.56 -11.84 14.80
CA VAL A 31 -13.60 -10.85 14.47
C VAL A 31 -13.12 -9.48 14.93
N ILE A 32 -13.39 -8.47 14.12
CA ILE A 32 -13.36 -7.07 14.53
C ILE A 32 -14.83 -6.64 14.69
N GLU A 33 -15.26 -6.39 15.91
CA GLU A 33 -16.69 -6.13 16.19
C GLU A 33 -17.15 -4.75 15.65
N ASP A 34 -16.25 -3.79 15.57
CA ASP A 34 -16.50 -2.47 15.01
C ASP A 34 -15.36 -2.07 14.05
N LEU A 35 -15.38 -2.65 12.85
CA LEU A 35 -14.42 -2.31 11.82
C LEU A 35 -14.70 -0.92 11.26
N GLN A 36 -13.70 -0.05 11.31
CA GLN A 36 -13.74 1.28 10.68
C GLN A 36 -12.61 1.39 9.66
N LEU A 37 -12.93 1.86 8.46
CA LEU A 37 -11.97 2.20 7.43
C LEU A 37 -11.76 3.71 7.35
N ALA A 38 -10.51 4.13 7.37
CA ALA A 38 -10.13 5.52 7.08
C ALA A 38 -10.08 5.72 5.56
N VAL A 39 -10.92 6.59 5.06
CA VAL A 39 -11.18 6.78 3.62
C VAL A 39 -11.05 8.25 3.25
N ALA A 40 -10.30 8.55 2.20
CA ALA A 40 -10.29 9.87 1.59
C ALA A 40 -10.92 9.79 0.19
N THR A 41 -11.79 10.74 -0.14
CA THR A 41 -12.45 10.78 -1.45
C THR A 41 -12.15 12.09 -2.17
N TYR A 42 -11.98 12.01 -3.49
CA TYR A 42 -11.66 13.16 -4.33
C TYR A 42 -12.54 13.12 -5.58
N GLY A 43 -13.03 14.30 -5.99
CA GLY A 43 -13.92 14.45 -7.14
C GLY A 43 -15.38 14.11 -6.83
N GLU A 44 -16.18 13.98 -7.88
CA GLU A 44 -17.64 13.74 -7.78
C GLU A 44 -18.02 12.45 -8.51
N LEU A 45 -18.84 11.63 -7.83
CA LEU A 45 -19.39 10.42 -8.42
C LEU A 45 -20.50 10.80 -9.40
N ASN A 46 -20.39 10.37 -10.65
CA ASN A 46 -21.41 10.64 -11.67
C ASN A 46 -22.70 9.84 -11.43
N ALA A 47 -23.76 10.21 -12.14
CA ALA A 47 -25.10 9.69 -11.88
C ALA A 47 -25.22 8.17 -12.09
N ASP A 48 -24.48 7.60 -13.03
CA ASP A 48 -24.44 6.15 -13.32
C ASP A 48 -23.32 5.41 -12.60
N ARG A 49 -22.54 6.13 -11.78
CA ARG A 49 -21.43 5.61 -10.95
C ARG A 49 -20.34 4.90 -11.76
N SER A 50 -20.17 5.28 -13.02
CA SER A 50 -19.21 4.65 -13.93
C SER A 50 -17.78 5.21 -13.81
N ASN A 51 -17.58 6.34 -13.12
CA ASN A 51 -16.29 7.03 -13.00
C ASN A 51 -15.54 6.75 -11.70
N ALA A 52 -15.90 5.69 -10.98
CA ALA A 52 -15.28 5.37 -9.70
C ALA A 52 -13.91 4.69 -9.88
N ILE A 53 -12.89 5.21 -9.23
CA ILE A 53 -11.54 4.63 -9.12
C ILE A 53 -11.27 4.27 -7.66
N LEU A 54 -10.81 3.05 -7.42
CA LEU A 54 -10.34 2.61 -6.10
C LEU A 54 -8.83 2.64 -6.05
N VAL A 55 -8.31 3.21 -4.97
CA VAL A 55 -6.88 3.29 -4.68
C VAL A 55 -6.61 2.70 -3.29
N PRO A 56 -6.23 1.42 -3.19
CA PRO A 56 -5.75 0.84 -1.94
C PRO A 56 -4.34 1.33 -1.63
N THR A 57 -4.10 1.70 -0.35
CA THR A 57 -2.79 2.19 0.10
C THR A 57 -1.76 1.05 0.22
N TRP A 58 -0.47 1.39 0.43
CA TRP A 58 0.62 0.41 0.60
C TRP A 58 1.12 0.29 2.04
N PHE A 59 2.22 -0.43 2.27
CA PHE A 59 2.76 -0.80 3.60
C PHE A 59 2.90 0.38 4.57
N SER A 60 3.56 1.44 4.14
CA SER A 60 3.81 2.66 4.92
C SER A 60 3.06 3.87 4.39
N GLY A 61 2.39 3.74 3.24
CA GLY A 61 1.68 4.83 2.58
C GLY A 61 0.27 5.00 3.09
N THR A 62 -0.19 6.23 3.05
CA THR A 62 -1.54 6.63 3.40
C THR A 62 -2.21 7.33 2.23
N HIS A 63 -3.47 7.73 2.38
CA HIS A 63 -4.17 8.55 1.39
C HIS A 63 -3.43 9.86 1.09
N ALA A 64 -2.72 10.44 2.08
CA ALA A 64 -1.92 11.64 1.88
C ALA A 64 -0.84 11.47 0.80
N THR A 65 -0.15 10.32 0.80
CA THR A 65 0.88 10.03 -0.20
C THR A 65 0.29 9.99 -1.61
N TRP A 66 -0.87 9.36 -1.77
CA TRP A 66 -1.55 9.31 -3.07
C TRP A 66 -1.97 10.68 -3.55
N TRP A 67 -2.55 11.49 -2.66
CA TRP A 67 -2.91 12.86 -2.98
C TRP A 67 -1.70 13.71 -3.42
N GLN A 68 -0.62 13.61 -2.70
CA GLN A 68 0.58 14.43 -2.95
C GLN A 68 1.31 14.03 -4.24
N VAL A 69 1.31 12.74 -4.59
CA VAL A 69 2.16 12.18 -5.65
C VAL A 69 1.41 11.93 -6.95
N TYR A 70 0.19 11.37 -6.90
CA TYR A 70 -0.46 10.81 -8.08
C TYR A 70 -1.77 11.50 -8.49
N LEU A 71 -2.45 12.17 -7.56
CA LEU A 71 -3.74 12.80 -7.82
C LEU A 71 -3.58 14.29 -8.12
N GLY A 72 -4.43 14.83 -9.00
CA GLY A 72 -4.48 16.26 -9.24
C GLY A 72 -4.93 16.65 -10.63
N ALA A 73 -5.14 17.94 -10.82
CA ALA A 73 -5.54 18.50 -12.10
C ALA A 73 -4.51 18.19 -13.20
N GLY A 74 -4.97 17.65 -14.31
CA GLY A 74 -4.12 17.29 -15.43
C GLY A 74 -3.31 16.01 -15.25
N ARG A 75 -3.42 15.30 -14.10
CA ARG A 75 -2.89 13.96 -13.91
C ARG A 75 -3.81 12.92 -14.54
N ALA A 76 -3.37 11.67 -14.65
CA ALA A 76 -4.25 10.57 -15.06
C ALA A 76 -5.39 10.36 -14.04
N LEU A 77 -5.08 10.51 -12.75
CA LEU A 77 -6.03 10.44 -11.65
C LEU A 77 -6.51 11.87 -11.31
N ASP A 78 -7.32 12.44 -12.20
CA ASP A 78 -7.85 13.81 -12.06
C ASP A 78 -9.23 13.78 -11.39
N PRO A 79 -9.38 14.41 -10.20
CA PRO A 79 -10.67 14.54 -9.52
C PRO A 79 -11.76 15.29 -10.31
N ALA A 80 -11.37 16.06 -11.34
CA ALA A 80 -12.35 16.68 -12.22
C ALA A 80 -13.08 15.68 -13.15
N SER A 81 -12.49 14.50 -13.37
CA SER A 81 -13.02 13.46 -14.24
C SER A 81 -13.51 12.22 -13.50
N TYR A 82 -12.88 11.91 -12.38
CA TYR A 82 -13.09 10.66 -11.64
C TYR A 82 -13.46 10.91 -10.18
N PHE A 83 -14.29 10.02 -9.65
CA PHE A 83 -14.49 9.88 -8.22
C PHE A 83 -13.48 8.86 -7.68
N ILE A 84 -12.49 9.35 -6.95
CA ILE A 84 -11.35 8.56 -6.49
C ILE A 84 -11.52 8.26 -5.01
N VAL A 85 -11.57 6.98 -4.65
CA VAL A 85 -11.69 6.50 -3.29
C VAL A 85 -10.35 5.91 -2.86
N VAL A 86 -9.64 6.59 -1.97
CA VAL A 86 -8.38 6.10 -1.40
C VAL A 86 -8.66 5.48 -0.04
N VAL A 87 -8.40 4.17 0.09
CA VAL A 87 -8.72 3.42 1.30
C VAL A 87 -7.45 3.02 2.04
N ASN A 88 -7.36 3.44 3.29
CA ASN A 88 -6.30 3.01 4.19
C ASN A 88 -6.58 1.59 4.68
N GLN A 89 -5.55 0.74 4.67
CA GLN A 89 -5.68 -0.67 5.01
C GLN A 89 -6.01 -0.89 6.50
N ILE A 90 -6.70 -1.98 6.82
CA ILE A 90 -6.89 -2.45 8.20
C ILE A 90 -5.50 -2.72 8.81
N GLY A 91 -5.23 -2.15 9.96
CA GLY A 91 -3.96 -2.33 10.66
C GLY A 91 -2.86 -1.35 10.29
N ASN A 92 -3.11 -0.38 9.37
CA ASN A 92 -2.09 0.57 8.93
C ASN A 92 -1.88 1.78 9.87
N GLY A 93 -2.71 1.92 10.91
CA GLY A 93 -2.66 3.01 11.87
C GLY A 93 -3.82 4.02 11.75
N LEU A 94 -4.45 4.17 10.59
CA LEU A 94 -5.57 5.08 10.35
C LEU A 94 -6.93 4.36 10.40
N SER A 95 -7.09 3.26 9.66
CA SER A 95 -8.21 2.33 9.84
C SER A 95 -8.06 1.59 11.17
N THR A 96 -9.04 0.81 11.59
CA THR A 96 -8.95 -0.03 12.79
C THR A 96 -7.61 -0.75 12.84
N SER A 97 -6.81 -0.47 13.88
CA SER A 97 -5.40 -0.86 14.00
C SER A 97 -5.05 -1.26 15.43
N PRO A 98 -3.91 -1.94 15.66
CA PRO A 98 -3.51 -2.41 16.98
C PRO A 98 -3.54 -1.33 18.06
N HIS A 99 -3.05 -0.12 17.76
CA HIS A 99 -2.91 0.96 18.73
C HIS A 99 -4.11 1.94 18.74
N THR A 100 -5.01 1.89 17.72
CA THR A 100 -6.14 2.83 17.61
C THR A 100 -7.47 2.24 18.06
N THR A 101 -7.59 0.91 18.15
CA THR A 101 -8.86 0.28 18.58
C THR A 101 -9.15 0.50 20.05
N ASP A 102 -10.40 0.82 20.35
CA ASP A 102 -10.91 0.91 21.74
C ASP A 102 -11.27 -0.46 22.33
N ASP A 103 -11.33 -1.52 21.50
CA ASP A 103 -11.64 -2.86 21.97
C ASP A 103 -10.42 -3.53 22.63
N PRO A 104 -10.42 -3.70 23.98
CA PRO A 104 -9.29 -4.29 24.69
C PRO A 104 -9.06 -5.77 24.36
N ALA A 105 -10.03 -6.43 23.70
CA ALA A 105 -9.90 -7.82 23.29
C ALA A 105 -8.96 -7.98 22.08
N ILE A 106 -8.82 -6.94 21.27
CA ILE A 106 -8.00 -6.95 20.05
C ILE A 106 -6.94 -5.84 20.02
N ALA A 107 -6.79 -5.05 21.09
CA ALA A 107 -5.80 -3.97 21.13
C ALA A 107 -4.36 -4.50 21.24
N MET A 108 -3.42 -3.73 20.70
CA MET A 108 -1.98 -3.93 20.79
C MET A 108 -1.54 -5.32 20.28
N SER A 109 -0.84 -6.10 21.12
CA SER A 109 -0.33 -7.44 20.79
C SER A 109 -1.43 -8.47 20.44
N LYS A 110 -2.67 -8.18 20.78
CA LYS A 110 -3.83 -9.07 20.55
C LYS A 110 -4.50 -8.82 19.20
N PHE A 111 -4.02 -7.87 18.41
CA PHE A 111 -4.64 -7.53 17.13
C PHE A 111 -4.70 -8.77 16.22
N PRO A 112 -5.86 -9.07 15.63
CA PRO A 112 -6.03 -10.28 14.84
C PRO A 112 -5.20 -10.24 13.57
N LYS A 113 -4.97 -11.41 12.98
CA LYS A 113 -4.26 -11.54 11.71
C LYS A 113 -5.17 -11.17 10.54
N VAL A 114 -4.85 -10.08 9.88
CA VAL A 114 -5.59 -9.54 8.72
C VAL A 114 -4.85 -9.91 7.44
N ARG A 115 -5.56 -10.42 6.45
CA ARG A 115 -5.03 -10.70 5.10
C ARG A 115 -5.37 -9.59 4.11
N ILE A 116 -4.69 -9.58 2.97
CA ILE A 116 -5.03 -8.72 1.83
C ILE A 116 -6.47 -8.96 1.38
N GLY A 117 -6.92 -10.21 1.38
CA GLY A 117 -8.31 -10.55 1.06
C GLY A 117 -9.34 -9.96 2.01
N ASP A 118 -8.99 -9.75 3.29
CA ASP A 118 -9.84 -9.05 4.25
C ASP A 118 -9.99 -7.57 3.90
N ASP A 119 -8.88 -6.89 3.54
CA ASP A 119 -8.94 -5.49 3.08
C ASP A 119 -9.83 -5.36 1.84
N VAL A 120 -9.66 -6.26 0.86
CA VAL A 120 -10.44 -6.23 -0.40
C VAL A 120 -11.92 -6.49 -0.14
N ARG A 121 -12.28 -7.40 0.78
CA ARG A 121 -13.68 -7.61 1.20
C ARG A 121 -14.27 -6.39 1.92
N ALA A 122 -13.48 -5.78 2.79
CA ALA A 122 -13.91 -4.57 3.50
C ALA A 122 -14.08 -3.38 2.54
N GLN A 123 -13.20 -3.23 1.58
CA GLN A 123 -13.30 -2.22 0.52
C GLN A 123 -14.54 -2.47 -0.38
N GLU A 124 -14.82 -3.72 -0.72
CA GLU A 124 -16.03 -4.05 -1.49
C GLU A 124 -17.30 -3.68 -0.72
N GLN A 125 -17.36 -4.03 0.57
CA GLN A 125 -18.47 -3.66 1.42
C GLN A 125 -18.64 -2.14 1.52
N LEU A 126 -17.53 -1.40 1.72
CA LEU A 126 -17.52 0.07 1.73
C LEU A 126 -18.09 0.64 0.44
N LEU A 127 -17.59 0.20 -0.71
CA LEU A 127 -18.01 0.71 -2.01
C LEU A 127 -19.49 0.45 -2.28
N ARG A 128 -19.97 -0.74 -1.98
CA ARG A 128 -21.36 -1.13 -2.20
C ARG A 128 -22.33 -0.48 -1.21
N GLU A 129 -22.03 -0.49 0.09
CA GLU A 129 -22.96 -0.06 1.12
C GLU A 129 -22.94 1.44 1.35
N HIS A 130 -21.77 2.06 1.33
CA HIS A 130 -21.60 3.48 1.62
C HIS A 130 -21.74 4.36 0.37
N PHE A 131 -21.12 3.95 -0.75
CA PHE A 131 -21.13 4.73 -1.99
C PHE A 131 -22.12 4.23 -3.04
N GLY A 132 -22.65 3.01 -2.90
CA GLY A 132 -23.52 2.36 -3.90
C GLY A 132 -22.78 2.07 -5.22
N ILE A 133 -21.47 1.87 -5.16
CA ILE A 133 -20.62 1.56 -6.32
C ILE A 133 -20.56 0.04 -6.49
N GLU A 134 -21.00 -0.45 -7.64
CA GLU A 134 -21.01 -1.89 -7.98
C GLU A 134 -19.85 -2.29 -8.89
N ARG A 135 -19.32 -1.36 -9.68
CA ARG A 135 -18.23 -1.58 -10.63
C ARG A 135 -17.23 -0.43 -10.58
N LEU A 136 -15.96 -0.75 -10.77
CA LEU A 136 -14.85 0.19 -10.75
C LEU A 136 -14.32 0.43 -12.16
N ALA A 137 -14.19 1.70 -12.54
CA ALA A 137 -13.52 2.08 -13.79
C ALA A 137 -12.05 1.64 -13.78
N LEU A 138 -11.42 1.71 -12.60
CA LEU A 138 -10.04 1.31 -12.37
C LEU A 138 -9.83 0.93 -10.90
N VAL A 139 -9.03 -0.11 -10.65
CA VAL A 139 -8.33 -0.32 -9.38
C VAL A 139 -6.83 -0.10 -9.63
N VAL A 140 -6.21 0.80 -8.88
CA VAL A 140 -4.79 1.10 -9.01
C VAL A 140 -4.12 1.20 -7.65
N GLY A 141 -3.03 0.47 -7.47
CA GLY A 141 -2.28 0.49 -6.22
C GLY A 141 -0.81 0.21 -6.43
N GLY A 142 0.04 0.79 -5.57
CA GLY A 142 1.48 0.53 -5.53
C GLY A 142 1.85 -0.47 -4.44
N SER A 143 2.90 -1.27 -4.63
CA SER A 143 3.42 -2.18 -3.60
C SER A 143 2.34 -3.13 -3.03
N MET A 144 2.09 -3.13 -1.73
CA MET A 144 0.94 -3.86 -1.15
C MET A 144 -0.42 -3.42 -1.72
N GLY A 145 -0.56 -2.18 -2.20
CA GLY A 145 -1.72 -1.73 -2.94
C GLY A 145 -1.84 -2.43 -4.29
N ALA A 146 -0.72 -2.76 -4.94
CA ALA A 146 -0.72 -3.60 -6.14
C ALA A 146 -1.17 -5.03 -5.83
N GLN A 147 -0.74 -5.60 -4.71
CA GLN A 147 -1.24 -6.90 -4.26
C GLN A 147 -2.76 -6.90 -4.01
N GLN A 148 -3.29 -5.81 -3.45
CA GLN A 148 -4.73 -5.62 -3.34
C GLN A 148 -5.41 -5.45 -4.70
N THR A 149 -4.75 -4.77 -5.65
CA THR A 149 -5.24 -4.62 -7.04
C THR A 149 -5.36 -5.99 -7.73
N TRP A 150 -4.36 -6.86 -7.58
CA TRP A 150 -4.42 -8.25 -8.03
C TRP A 150 -5.54 -9.06 -7.35
N GLU A 151 -5.65 -8.94 -6.02
CA GLU A 151 -6.71 -9.61 -5.25
C GLU A 151 -8.10 -9.15 -5.70
N TRP A 152 -8.31 -7.86 -5.95
CA TRP A 152 -9.55 -7.31 -6.51
C TRP A 152 -9.90 -7.94 -7.85
N ALA A 153 -8.93 -7.98 -8.77
CA ALA A 153 -9.15 -8.49 -10.12
C ALA A 153 -9.45 -10.00 -10.14
N VAL A 154 -8.84 -10.78 -9.24
CA VAL A 154 -9.06 -12.23 -9.12
C VAL A 154 -10.36 -12.54 -8.38
N ARG A 155 -10.64 -11.84 -7.27
CA ARG A 155 -11.80 -12.10 -6.39
C ARG A 155 -13.10 -11.59 -6.98
N TYR A 156 -13.07 -10.43 -7.64
CA TYR A 156 -14.23 -9.74 -8.17
C TYR A 156 -14.09 -9.39 -9.66
N PRO A 157 -13.86 -10.38 -10.55
CA PRO A 157 -13.57 -10.14 -11.96
C PRO A 157 -14.66 -9.34 -12.66
N ASP A 158 -15.93 -9.50 -12.27
CA ASP A 158 -17.06 -8.78 -12.88
C ASP A 158 -17.20 -7.33 -12.38
N LYS A 159 -16.48 -6.95 -11.32
CA LYS A 159 -16.56 -5.61 -10.72
C LYS A 159 -15.42 -4.68 -11.14
N VAL A 160 -14.34 -5.21 -11.70
CA VAL A 160 -13.15 -4.44 -12.10
C VAL A 160 -13.06 -4.36 -13.61
N LEU A 161 -13.16 -3.16 -14.16
CA LEU A 161 -13.02 -2.93 -15.61
C LEU A 161 -11.55 -2.87 -16.02
N ARG A 162 -10.73 -2.19 -15.22
CA ARG A 162 -9.29 -2.02 -15.45
C ARG A 162 -8.53 -2.17 -14.14
N ALA A 163 -7.32 -2.72 -14.23
CA ALA A 163 -6.43 -2.88 -13.07
C ALA A 163 -5.01 -2.45 -13.43
N ALA A 164 -4.39 -1.70 -12.52
CA ALA A 164 -3.00 -1.24 -12.66
C ALA A 164 -2.20 -1.57 -11.37
N PRO A 165 -1.70 -2.79 -11.22
CA PRO A 165 -0.75 -3.11 -10.15
C PRO A 165 0.62 -2.49 -10.46
N ILE A 166 1.07 -1.54 -9.60
CA ILE A 166 2.34 -0.84 -9.74
C ILE A 166 3.34 -1.40 -8.72
N ALA A 167 4.51 -1.87 -9.16
CA ALA A 167 5.58 -2.38 -8.29
C ALA A 167 5.07 -3.38 -7.24
N GLY A 168 4.39 -4.46 -7.69
CA GLY A 168 3.91 -5.51 -6.79
C GLY A 168 3.37 -6.71 -7.55
N THR A 169 3.59 -7.90 -6.98
CA THR A 169 3.22 -9.21 -7.52
C THR A 169 1.88 -9.71 -6.95
N ALA A 170 1.23 -10.62 -7.66
CA ALA A 170 0.01 -11.30 -7.22
C ALA A 170 0.31 -12.38 -6.16
N GLN A 171 1.53 -12.93 -6.20
CA GLN A 171 1.99 -13.94 -5.24
C GLN A 171 3.41 -13.61 -4.77
N ASN A 172 3.61 -13.61 -3.45
CA ASN A 172 4.92 -13.42 -2.86
C ASN A 172 5.83 -14.63 -3.06
N THR A 173 7.13 -14.33 -3.24
CA THR A 173 8.20 -15.31 -3.31
C THR A 173 8.80 -15.60 -1.93
N PRO A 174 9.64 -16.66 -1.79
CA PRO A 174 10.44 -16.84 -0.57
C PRO A 174 11.36 -15.66 -0.24
N HIS A 175 11.78 -14.87 -1.25
CA HIS A 175 12.57 -13.65 -1.03
C HIS A 175 11.74 -12.59 -0.30
N ASP A 176 10.49 -12.32 -0.75
CA ASP A 176 9.58 -11.39 -0.09
C ASP A 176 9.25 -11.83 1.32
N PHE A 177 9.07 -13.15 1.52
CA PHE A 177 8.85 -13.71 2.85
C PHE A 177 10.03 -13.43 3.78
N LEU A 178 11.26 -13.69 3.32
CA LEU A 178 12.47 -13.45 4.13
C LEU A 178 12.69 -11.96 4.40
N PHE A 179 12.46 -11.11 3.40
CA PHE A 179 12.59 -9.67 3.55
C PHE A 179 11.61 -9.11 4.59
N THR A 180 10.32 -9.45 4.48
CA THR A 180 9.32 -9.04 5.45
C THR A 180 9.57 -9.62 6.85
N GLN A 181 10.11 -10.84 6.95
CA GLN A 181 10.52 -11.42 8.23
C GLN A 181 11.65 -10.59 8.87
N ALA A 182 12.67 -10.22 8.09
CA ALA A 182 13.78 -9.39 8.59
C ALA A 182 13.29 -8.01 9.07
N LEU A 183 12.34 -7.41 8.36
CA LEU A 183 11.71 -6.16 8.76
C LEU A 183 10.97 -6.27 10.11
N MET A 184 10.21 -7.35 10.30
CA MET A 184 9.49 -7.60 11.55
C MET A 184 10.43 -7.94 12.70
N ASP A 185 11.46 -8.75 12.45
CA ASP A 185 12.47 -9.13 13.44
C ASP A 185 13.27 -7.92 13.95
N ALA A 186 13.53 -6.94 13.08
CA ALA A 186 14.17 -5.69 13.47
C ALA A 186 13.40 -4.96 14.57
N ILE A 187 12.07 -4.91 14.45
CA ILE A 187 11.18 -4.28 15.45
C ILE A 187 11.10 -5.16 16.71
N THR A 188 10.77 -6.44 16.55
CA THR A 188 10.50 -7.35 17.68
C THR A 188 11.73 -7.69 18.50
N SER A 189 12.94 -7.52 17.94
CA SER A 189 14.21 -7.66 18.67
C SER A 189 14.55 -6.49 19.59
N ASP A 190 13.78 -5.40 19.53
CA ASP A 190 13.94 -4.28 20.47
C ASP A 190 13.31 -4.63 21.82
N PRO A 191 14.07 -4.56 22.95
CA PRO A 191 13.50 -4.81 24.26
C PRO A 191 12.32 -3.90 24.61
N GLY A 192 12.29 -2.68 24.07
CA GLY A 192 11.20 -1.71 24.27
C GLY A 192 9.89 -2.13 23.61
N TRP A 193 9.92 -3.02 22.62
CA TRP A 193 8.71 -3.59 22.04
C TRP A 193 7.89 -4.41 23.04
N ASN A 194 8.56 -5.05 24.01
CA ASN A 194 7.94 -5.72 25.16
C ASN A 194 6.77 -6.65 24.78
N GLY A 195 6.95 -7.47 23.74
CA GLY A 195 5.88 -8.38 23.27
C GLY A 195 4.68 -7.67 22.65
N GLY A 196 4.83 -6.42 22.22
CA GLY A 196 3.78 -5.58 21.64
C GLY A 196 3.03 -4.71 22.63
N GLU A 197 3.52 -4.63 23.88
CA GLU A 197 2.92 -3.87 24.99
C GLU A 197 3.87 -2.73 25.41
N TYR A 198 4.09 -1.75 24.55
CA TYR A 198 4.86 -0.53 24.80
C TYR A 198 3.92 0.64 25.15
N ALA A 199 4.44 1.69 25.78
CA ALA A 199 3.64 2.86 26.16
C ALA A 199 3.63 3.95 25.07
N ALA A 200 4.71 4.03 24.26
CA ALA A 200 4.81 4.94 23.13
C ALA A 200 5.67 4.30 22.02
N ALA A 201 5.44 4.68 20.76
CA ALA A 201 6.24 4.18 19.64
C ALA A 201 7.75 4.47 19.81
N THR A 202 8.09 5.56 20.49
CA THR A 202 9.48 5.93 20.84
C THR A 202 10.18 4.95 21.76
N ASP A 203 9.47 4.11 22.49
CA ASP A 203 10.07 3.05 23.30
C ASP A 203 10.76 2.00 22.44
N VAL A 204 10.37 1.89 21.16
CA VAL A 204 10.86 0.92 20.15
C VAL A 204 11.77 1.59 19.12
N ALA A 205 12.35 2.76 19.45
CA ALA A 205 13.10 3.58 18.51
C ALA A 205 14.29 2.86 17.85
N ALA A 206 15.01 2.01 18.58
CA ALA A 206 16.14 1.26 18.04
C ALA A 206 15.68 0.15 17.07
N GLY A 207 14.54 -0.47 17.32
CA GLY A 207 13.89 -1.44 16.44
C GLY A 207 13.42 -0.78 15.13
N LEU A 208 12.75 0.38 15.25
CA LEU A 208 12.31 1.17 14.11
C LEU A 208 13.48 1.68 13.26
N ALA A 209 14.59 2.09 13.89
CA ALA A 209 15.79 2.50 13.14
C ALA A 209 16.40 1.34 12.34
N ARG A 210 16.50 0.13 12.92
CA ARG A 210 16.98 -1.07 12.18
C ARG A 210 16.03 -1.45 11.05
N HIS A 211 14.73 -1.37 11.26
CA HIS A 211 13.70 -1.58 10.25
C HIS A 211 13.91 -0.59 9.07
N ALA A 212 14.10 0.68 9.37
CA ALA A 212 14.37 1.72 8.39
C ALA A 212 15.66 1.49 7.60
N ASP A 213 16.73 1.02 8.25
CA ASP A 213 18.00 0.70 7.59
C ASP A 213 17.86 -0.48 6.61
N ILE A 214 17.04 -1.48 6.93
CA ILE A 214 16.72 -2.57 5.99
C ILE A 214 15.96 -2.04 4.77
N TRP A 215 14.99 -1.16 5.00
CA TRP A 215 14.28 -0.48 3.90
C TRP A 215 15.22 0.36 3.04
N ALA A 216 16.15 1.09 3.63
CA ALA A 216 17.13 1.88 2.90
C ALA A 216 18.01 1.02 1.96
N ILE A 217 18.32 -0.20 2.37
CA ILE A 217 19.11 -1.15 1.57
C ILE A 217 18.28 -1.77 0.45
N MET A 218 17.05 -2.16 0.73
CA MET A 218 16.22 -2.95 -0.19
C MET A 218 15.24 -2.12 -1.02
N GLY A 219 14.75 -1.02 -0.48
CA GLY A 219 13.79 -0.15 -1.15
C GLY A 219 14.42 0.83 -2.13
N LEU A 220 15.70 1.16 -1.93
CA LEU A 220 16.49 2.05 -2.80
C LEU A 220 17.50 1.24 -3.61
N SER A 221 17.62 1.52 -4.91
CA SER A 221 18.50 0.78 -5.80
C SER A 221 19.99 0.99 -5.48
N THR A 222 20.83 0.10 -5.93
CA THR A 222 22.29 0.28 -5.82
C THR A 222 22.79 1.49 -6.62
N GLU A 223 22.12 1.83 -7.73
CA GLU A 223 22.46 2.99 -8.54
C GLU A 223 22.07 4.31 -7.84
N PHE A 224 20.95 4.33 -7.12
CA PHE A 224 20.55 5.45 -6.26
C PHE A 224 21.69 5.85 -5.31
N TRP A 225 22.30 4.88 -4.64
CA TRP A 225 23.41 5.11 -3.72
C TRP A 225 24.69 5.54 -4.46
N ARG A 226 25.02 4.87 -5.56
CA ARG A 226 26.25 5.13 -6.32
C ARG A 226 26.26 6.50 -7.00
N SER A 227 25.13 6.92 -7.56
CA SER A 227 24.99 8.24 -8.19
C SER A 227 25.00 9.39 -7.19
N GLY A 228 24.66 9.11 -5.92
CA GLY A 228 24.46 10.12 -4.89
C GLY A 228 23.16 10.88 -5.02
N PHE A 229 22.16 10.32 -5.70
CA PHE A 229 20.83 10.92 -5.92
C PHE A 229 20.11 11.28 -4.62
N TRP A 230 20.48 10.64 -3.50
CA TRP A 230 19.96 10.98 -2.17
C TRP A 230 20.14 12.47 -1.80
N ARG A 231 21.07 13.21 -2.45
CA ARG A 231 21.27 14.65 -2.22
C ARG A 231 20.15 15.50 -2.82
N ASP A 232 19.45 14.95 -3.82
CA ASP A 232 18.41 15.66 -4.56
C ASP A 232 16.99 15.31 -4.05
N ILE A 233 16.88 14.37 -3.08
CA ILE A 233 15.61 14.01 -2.46
C ILE A 233 15.10 15.16 -1.56
N PRO A 234 13.85 15.58 -1.70
CA PRO A 234 13.29 16.60 -0.82
C PRO A 234 13.15 16.08 0.63
N PRO A 235 13.33 16.96 1.64
CA PRO A 235 13.13 16.61 3.03
C PRO A 235 11.73 16.04 3.32
N VAL A 236 11.65 15.01 4.13
CA VAL A 236 10.37 14.42 4.59
C VAL A 236 9.60 15.41 5.49
N VAL A 237 10.33 16.17 6.29
CA VAL A 237 9.78 17.24 7.14
C VAL A 237 10.41 18.55 6.73
N GLU A 238 9.57 19.56 6.50
CA GLU A 238 10.02 20.90 6.12
C GLU A 238 11.02 21.46 7.17
N GLY A 239 12.17 21.94 6.68
CA GLY A 239 13.24 22.47 7.52
C GLY A 239 14.21 21.42 8.10
N LEU A 240 13.98 20.14 7.89
CA LEU A 240 14.89 19.06 8.25
C LEU A 240 15.59 18.52 6.99
N GLY A 241 16.56 19.26 6.47
CA GLY A 241 17.42 18.82 5.37
C GLY A 241 18.58 17.93 5.86
N TRP A 242 19.50 17.68 4.93
CA TRP A 242 20.76 16.96 5.19
C TRP A 242 21.88 17.50 4.29
N ASP A 243 23.08 17.59 4.85
CA ASP A 243 24.28 18.01 4.14
C ASP A 243 25.20 16.83 3.79
N ASP A 244 25.02 15.71 4.50
CA ASP A 244 25.82 14.50 4.36
C ASP A 244 24.97 13.23 4.41
N PHE A 245 25.60 12.07 4.22
CA PHE A 245 24.94 10.77 4.21
C PHE A 245 24.33 10.42 5.58
N GLU A 246 24.97 10.76 6.69
CA GLU A 246 24.45 10.49 8.02
C GLU A 246 23.18 11.31 8.29
N GLY A 247 23.19 12.58 7.90
CA GLY A 247 22.01 13.43 7.95
C GLY A 247 20.86 12.89 7.11
N PHE A 248 21.12 12.43 5.88
CA PHE A 248 20.12 11.79 5.03
C PHE A 248 19.52 10.54 5.71
N GLN A 249 20.35 9.65 6.22
CA GLN A 249 19.87 8.44 6.91
C GLN A 249 18.97 8.78 8.10
N GLN A 250 19.34 9.77 8.91
CA GLN A 250 18.56 10.18 10.07
C GLN A 250 17.25 10.89 9.70
N ASN A 251 17.30 11.81 8.76
CA ASN A 251 16.20 12.73 8.46
C ASN A 251 15.29 12.26 7.31
N PHE A 252 15.60 11.13 6.69
CA PHE A 252 14.75 10.52 5.66
C PHE A 252 14.27 9.14 6.10
N THR A 253 15.06 8.08 5.93
CA THR A 253 14.58 6.71 6.15
C THR A 253 14.23 6.42 7.61
N ARG A 254 15.09 6.82 8.55
CA ARG A 254 14.86 6.60 9.98
C ARG A 254 13.74 7.48 10.53
N LEU A 255 13.64 8.73 10.06
CA LEU A 255 12.54 9.61 10.44
C LEU A 255 11.20 9.06 9.96
N LEU A 256 11.11 8.65 8.69
CA LEU A 256 9.87 8.15 8.09
C LEU A 256 9.28 7.00 8.92
N PHE A 257 10.06 5.95 9.18
CA PHE A 257 9.60 4.80 9.96
C PHE A 257 9.54 5.06 11.46
N GLY A 258 10.38 5.96 11.98
CA GLY A 258 10.40 6.35 13.38
C GLY A 258 9.14 7.09 13.85
N LEU A 259 8.37 7.64 12.93
CA LEU A 259 7.07 8.27 13.21
C LEU A 259 5.93 7.24 13.31
N MET A 260 6.13 6.02 12.79
CA MET A 260 5.08 5.01 12.66
C MET A 260 4.94 4.15 13.93
N ASP A 261 3.77 3.55 14.08
CA ASP A 261 3.51 2.63 15.19
C ASP A 261 4.10 1.24 14.92
N PRO A 262 4.89 0.67 15.85
CA PRO A 262 5.52 -0.64 15.69
C PRO A 262 4.54 -1.77 15.41
N ASN A 263 3.42 -1.87 16.14
CA ASN A 263 2.45 -2.93 15.95
C ASN A 263 1.65 -2.77 14.65
N ALA A 264 1.42 -1.53 14.19
CA ALA A 264 0.85 -1.28 12.88
C ALA A 264 1.79 -1.79 11.78
N LEU A 265 3.10 -1.48 11.85
CA LEU A 265 4.10 -2.01 10.91
C LEU A 265 4.18 -3.54 10.95
N LEU A 266 4.10 -4.16 12.12
CA LEU A 266 4.08 -5.62 12.27
C LEU A 266 2.80 -6.25 11.68
N SER A 267 1.65 -5.62 11.87
CA SER A 267 0.38 -6.05 11.26
C SER A 267 0.47 -6.01 9.73
N MET A 268 0.99 -4.91 9.19
CA MET A 268 1.18 -4.74 7.75
C MET A 268 2.24 -5.72 7.20
N GLY A 269 3.35 -5.93 7.91
CA GLY A 269 4.40 -6.88 7.53
C GLY A 269 3.89 -8.33 7.48
N TRP A 270 3.10 -8.75 8.48
CA TRP A 270 2.49 -10.08 8.49
C TRP A 270 1.54 -10.28 7.30
N LYS A 271 0.73 -9.27 7.00
CA LYS A 271 -0.21 -9.26 5.87
C LYS A 271 0.53 -9.36 4.53
N TRP A 272 1.54 -8.50 4.33
CA TRP A 272 2.35 -8.49 3.12
C TRP A 272 3.04 -9.84 2.90
N GLN A 273 3.69 -10.38 3.92
CA GLN A 273 4.37 -11.67 3.88
C GLN A 273 3.51 -12.80 3.29
N ARG A 274 2.18 -12.65 3.32
CA ARG A 274 1.20 -13.65 2.91
C ARG A 274 0.33 -13.23 1.73
N GLY A 275 0.80 -12.27 0.94
CA GLY A 275 0.18 -11.89 -0.33
C GLY A 275 0.21 -13.06 -1.31
N ASP A 276 -0.97 -13.59 -1.67
CA ASP A 276 -1.09 -14.76 -2.52
C ASP A 276 -2.53 -14.93 -3.03
N VAL A 277 -2.75 -14.60 -4.31
CA VAL A 277 -4.06 -14.79 -4.96
C VAL A 277 -4.31 -16.25 -5.37
N ALA A 278 -3.26 -17.10 -5.42
CA ALA A 278 -3.42 -18.51 -5.76
C ALA A 278 -4.24 -19.29 -4.71
N ARG A 279 -4.44 -18.73 -3.53
CA ARG A 279 -5.35 -19.27 -2.51
C ARG A 279 -6.79 -19.46 -3.00
N HIS A 280 -7.23 -18.70 -4.00
CA HIS A 280 -8.54 -18.86 -4.62
C HIS A 280 -8.67 -20.10 -5.51
N THR A 281 -7.56 -20.79 -5.76
CA THR A 281 -7.43 -21.90 -6.71
C THR A 281 -6.53 -23.01 -6.18
N ASP A 282 -6.56 -23.24 -4.87
CA ASP A 282 -5.79 -24.30 -4.18
C ASP A 282 -4.28 -24.26 -4.48
N GLY A 283 -3.72 -23.06 -4.68
CA GLY A 283 -2.29 -22.81 -4.94
C GLY A 283 -1.91 -22.76 -6.44
N ASP A 284 -2.87 -22.86 -7.35
CA ASP A 284 -2.64 -22.69 -8.79
C ASP A 284 -2.72 -21.22 -9.20
N LEU A 285 -1.56 -20.54 -9.30
CA LEU A 285 -1.47 -19.13 -9.67
C LEU A 285 -2.00 -18.87 -11.09
N ALA A 286 -1.72 -19.77 -12.04
CA ALA A 286 -2.19 -19.59 -13.41
C ALA A 286 -3.72 -19.65 -13.49
N ALA A 287 -4.34 -20.56 -12.74
CA ALA A 287 -5.78 -20.65 -12.65
C ALA A 287 -6.39 -19.41 -11.95
N ALA A 288 -5.71 -18.84 -10.95
CA ALA A 288 -6.16 -17.62 -10.28
C ALA A 288 -6.12 -16.42 -11.22
N LEU A 289 -4.97 -16.16 -11.85
CA LEU A 289 -4.77 -15.05 -12.78
C LEU A 289 -5.63 -15.21 -14.05
N GLY A 290 -5.89 -16.45 -14.47
CA GLY A 290 -6.80 -16.77 -15.57
C GLY A 290 -8.27 -16.37 -15.35
N ARG A 291 -8.67 -16.03 -14.11
CA ARG A 291 -10.02 -15.54 -13.79
C ARG A 291 -10.22 -14.06 -14.13
N ILE A 292 -9.13 -13.32 -14.32
CA ILE A 292 -9.16 -11.88 -14.53
C ILE A 292 -9.79 -11.56 -15.88
N THR A 293 -10.84 -10.74 -15.87
CA THR A 293 -11.52 -10.24 -17.06
C THR A 293 -11.20 -8.76 -17.34
N ALA A 294 -10.63 -8.07 -16.36
CA ALA A 294 -10.22 -6.68 -16.48
C ALA A 294 -9.11 -6.49 -17.52
N LYS A 295 -9.05 -5.32 -18.14
CA LYS A 295 -7.84 -4.88 -18.84
C LYS A 295 -6.76 -4.56 -17.82
N VAL A 296 -5.59 -5.19 -17.91
CA VAL A 296 -4.51 -5.06 -16.91
C VAL A 296 -3.26 -4.48 -17.54
N PHE A 297 -2.72 -3.41 -16.94
CA PHE A 297 -1.35 -2.97 -17.15
C PHE A 297 -0.52 -3.31 -15.91
N VAL A 298 0.39 -4.25 -16.05
CA VAL A 298 1.35 -4.64 -15.00
C VAL A 298 2.53 -3.69 -15.08
N MET A 299 2.76 -2.90 -14.03
CA MET A 299 3.66 -1.76 -14.05
C MET A 299 4.82 -1.92 -13.03
N PRO A 300 5.81 -2.83 -13.28
CA PRO A 300 6.98 -2.95 -12.41
C PRO A 300 7.92 -1.75 -12.56
N ILE A 301 8.73 -1.48 -11.52
CA ILE A 301 9.84 -0.53 -11.58
C ILE A 301 11.13 -1.29 -11.92
N ASP A 302 11.93 -0.81 -12.86
CA ASP A 302 13.10 -1.50 -13.41
C ASP A 302 14.17 -1.85 -12.37
N GLU A 303 14.41 -0.97 -11.41
CA GLU A 303 15.40 -1.15 -10.34
C GLU A 303 14.80 -1.69 -9.02
N ASP A 304 13.56 -2.20 -9.04
CA ASP A 304 12.94 -2.79 -7.85
C ASP A 304 13.62 -4.12 -7.47
N MET A 305 14.09 -4.23 -6.22
CA MET A 305 14.89 -5.37 -5.78
C MET A 305 14.05 -6.50 -5.15
N PHE A 306 12.78 -6.25 -4.81
CA PHE A 306 11.92 -7.30 -4.23
C PHE A 306 10.64 -7.57 -5.03
N PHE A 307 10.18 -6.64 -5.89
CA PHE A 307 9.20 -6.90 -6.93
C PHE A 307 9.80 -6.66 -8.32
N PRO A 308 10.86 -7.40 -8.69
CA PRO A 308 11.60 -7.13 -9.92
C PRO A 308 10.75 -7.36 -11.17
N PRO A 309 11.06 -6.66 -12.28
CA PRO A 309 10.30 -6.79 -13.53
C PRO A 309 10.11 -8.22 -14.01
N ARG A 310 11.10 -9.11 -13.83
CA ARG A 310 11.02 -10.53 -14.25
C ARG A 310 9.87 -11.29 -13.56
N ASP A 311 9.61 -10.99 -12.27
CA ASP A 311 8.56 -11.69 -11.51
C ASP A 311 7.18 -11.15 -11.91
N CYS A 312 7.06 -9.83 -12.10
CA CYS A 312 5.86 -9.19 -12.63
C CYS A 312 5.56 -9.62 -14.08
N GLU A 313 6.58 -9.79 -14.93
CA GLU A 313 6.44 -10.31 -16.30
C GLU A 313 5.92 -11.75 -16.30
N ALA A 314 6.41 -12.59 -15.40
CA ALA A 314 5.93 -13.96 -15.29
C ALA A 314 4.43 -14.03 -14.97
N GLU A 315 3.94 -13.16 -14.07
CA GLU A 315 2.52 -13.05 -13.74
C GLU A 315 1.70 -12.39 -14.87
N GLN A 316 2.26 -11.40 -15.56
CA GLN A 316 1.63 -10.80 -16.74
C GLN A 316 1.36 -11.85 -17.81
N GLN A 317 2.31 -12.76 -18.06
CA GLN A 317 2.17 -13.84 -19.05
C GLN A 317 1.07 -14.85 -18.68
N LEU A 318 0.73 -15.00 -17.40
CA LEU A 318 -0.37 -15.84 -16.92
C LEU A 318 -1.72 -15.13 -16.94
N THR A 319 -1.74 -13.81 -17.13
CA THR A 319 -2.95 -12.99 -17.05
C THR A 319 -3.49 -12.71 -18.44
N PRO A 320 -4.74 -13.13 -18.79
CA PRO A 320 -5.29 -12.95 -20.12
C PRO A 320 -5.33 -11.48 -20.55
N GLY A 321 -4.70 -11.16 -21.67
CA GLY A 321 -4.73 -9.82 -22.27
C GLY A 321 -4.03 -8.72 -21.45
N ALA A 322 -3.25 -9.07 -20.44
CA ALA A 322 -2.45 -8.11 -19.69
C ALA A 322 -1.24 -7.62 -20.51
N GLU A 323 -0.84 -6.40 -20.25
CA GLU A 323 0.32 -5.77 -20.86
C GLU A 323 1.36 -5.39 -19.80
N LEU A 324 2.63 -5.61 -20.11
CA LEU A 324 3.74 -5.19 -19.26
C LEU A 324 4.15 -3.75 -19.61
N ARG A 325 4.21 -2.89 -18.62
CA ARG A 325 4.59 -1.48 -18.74
C ARG A 325 5.67 -1.15 -17.73
N VAL A 326 6.92 -1.42 -18.05
CA VAL A 326 8.06 -1.17 -17.15
C VAL A 326 8.22 0.33 -16.92
N LEU A 327 8.27 0.73 -15.67
CA LEU A 327 8.53 2.10 -15.23
C LEU A 327 10.02 2.25 -14.91
N HIS A 328 10.57 3.44 -15.13
CA HIS A 328 11.99 3.70 -14.91
C HIS A 328 12.19 4.63 -13.71
N SER A 329 12.90 4.14 -12.68
CA SER A 329 13.27 4.95 -11.52
C SER A 329 14.57 4.47 -10.90
N ILE A 330 15.54 5.37 -10.81
CA ILE A 330 16.79 5.14 -10.09
C ILE A 330 16.57 4.86 -8.60
N ALA A 331 15.44 5.34 -8.04
CA ALA A 331 15.11 5.13 -6.64
C ALA A 331 14.61 3.70 -6.33
N GLY A 332 14.53 2.80 -7.33
CA GLY A 332 14.03 1.45 -7.14
C GLY A 332 12.60 1.45 -6.65
N HIS A 333 12.25 0.60 -5.66
CA HIS A 333 10.90 0.56 -5.12
C HIS A 333 10.40 1.90 -4.55
N PHE A 334 11.31 2.71 -4.00
CA PHE A 334 10.97 4.04 -3.49
C PHE A 334 10.69 5.06 -4.59
N GLY A 335 10.82 4.70 -5.87
CA GLY A 335 10.23 5.45 -6.99
C GLY A 335 8.74 5.72 -6.80
N LEU A 336 8.03 4.84 -6.07
CA LEU A 336 6.63 5.04 -5.67
C LEU A 336 6.37 6.35 -4.91
N PHE A 337 7.38 6.97 -4.31
CA PHE A 337 7.27 8.29 -3.69
C PHE A 337 7.41 9.45 -4.68
N GLY A 338 7.62 9.16 -5.96
CA GLY A 338 7.58 10.18 -7.02
C GLY A 338 8.75 11.15 -7.02
N PHE A 339 9.95 10.73 -6.61
CA PHE A 339 11.13 11.61 -6.56
C PHE A 339 11.58 12.11 -7.94
N GLU A 340 11.25 11.37 -9.00
CA GLU A 340 11.66 11.64 -10.37
C GLU A 340 10.45 12.07 -11.20
N PRO A 341 10.44 13.30 -11.76
CA PRO A 341 9.35 13.76 -12.63
C PRO A 341 9.10 12.83 -13.83
N SER A 342 10.15 12.25 -14.42
CA SER A 342 10.06 11.30 -15.53
C SER A 342 9.28 10.04 -15.16
N TYR A 343 9.50 9.49 -13.98
CA TYR A 343 8.72 8.36 -13.46
C TYR A 343 7.23 8.69 -13.37
N LEU A 344 6.90 9.87 -12.83
CA LEU A 344 5.51 10.31 -12.72
C LEU A 344 4.86 10.55 -14.08
N GLU A 345 5.60 11.05 -15.07
CA GLU A 345 5.11 11.21 -16.44
C GLU A 345 4.81 9.84 -17.10
N GLU A 346 5.66 8.83 -16.89
CA GLU A 346 5.43 7.46 -17.37
C GLU A 346 4.19 6.85 -16.73
N VAL A 347 4.04 6.96 -15.40
CA VAL A 347 2.84 6.48 -14.69
C VAL A 347 1.57 7.13 -15.26
N ASP A 348 1.56 8.45 -15.39
CA ASP A 348 0.42 9.18 -15.93
C ASP A 348 0.10 8.78 -17.36
N GLN A 349 1.10 8.62 -18.21
CA GLN A 349 0.93 8.19 -19.60
C GLN A 349 0.25 6.81 -19.66
N HIS A 350 0.78 5.84 -18.91
CA HIS A 350 0.24 4.48 -18.92
C HIS A 350 -1.17 4.40 -18.31
N LEU A 351 -1.44 5.14 -17.25
CA LEU A 351 -2.76 5.17 -16.63
C LEU A 351 -3.81 5.83 -17.56
N ARG A 352 -3.45 6.90 -18.28
CA ARG A 352 -4.35 7.50 -19.29
C ARG A 352 -4.66 6.51 -20.41
N GLU A 353 -3.63 5.86 -20.96
CA GLU A 353 -3.80 4.84 -22.00
C GLU A 353 -4.72 3.71 -21.53
N LEU A 354 -4.53 3.25 -20.28
CA LEU A 354 -5.38 2.21 -19.69
C LEU A 354 -6.83 2.69 -19.54
N LEU A 355 -7.05 3.89 -19.01
CA LEU A 355 -8.37 4.46 -18.80
C LEU A 355 -9.14 4.70 -20.12
N GLU A 356 -8.43 5.01 -21.20
CA GLU A 356 -9.00 5.19 -22.54
C GLU A 356 -9.24 3.86 -23.29
N THR A 357 -8.64 2.76 -22.82
CA THR A 357 -8.81 1.44 -23.46
C THR A 357 -10.26 0.97 -23.30
N PRO A 358 -10.95 0.57 -24.38
CA PRO A 358 -12.31 0.02 -24.31
C PRO A 358 -12.37 -1.27 -23.47
N VAL A 359 -13.48 -1.47 -22.74
CA VAL A 359 -13.74 -2.61 -21.84
C VAL A 359 -15.15 -3.17 -22.07
#